data_53ab9cef9a27b2b181af31f8d14bd0a8
#
_entry.id   53ab9cef9a27b2b181af31f8d14bd0a8
#
_cell.length_a   1.000
_cell.length_b   1.000
_cell.length_c   1.000
_cell.angle_alpha   90.00
_cell.angle_beta   90.00
_cell.angle_gamma   90.00
#
_symmetry.space_group_name_H-M   'P 1'
#
loop_
_entity.id
_entity.type
_entity.pdbx_description
1 polymer ?
#
loop_
_entity_poly.entity_id
_entity_poly.type
_entity_poly.pdbx_seq_one_letter_code
_entity_poly.pdbx_strand_id
1 'polypeptide(L)'
;VWDNLSFFMTLSTLIDLVVICWLFRRYSSFFMLSMLIYFALFLDSVNVMRNMKSISFFYLSIPFLIQRKALPYFILNLIGFGFHTSSIVYFPLYFILTKKYHKYVYWGIFLVGNFMVLSHINLFSNLLIQGASMIGGRVLSSTEEYMVKSMFNNYSAVSIGYLERMCSGILLLLFYDKLNALGKNMTLFYNLFFCMLFCRLF
;
A
#
# COMPACT_ATOMS: atom_id res chain seq x y z
N VAL A 1 17.59 24.81 18.07
CA VAL A 1 16.62 24.50 16.97
C VAL A 1 16.73 23.04 16.54
N TRP A 2 17.97 22.52 16.39
CA TRP A 2 18.20 21.10 15.98
C TRP A 2 17.66 20.09 16.99
N ASP A 3 17.84 20.35 18.30
CA ASP A 3 17.37 19.48 19.38
C ASP A 3 15.84 19.33 19.36
N ASN A 4 15.11 20.41 19.11
CA ASN A 4 13.66 20.38 19.02
C ASN A 4 13.17 19.59 17.77
N LEU A 5 13.88 19.67 16.65
CA LEU A 5 13.53 18.91 15.44
C LEU A 5 13.78 17.43 15.65
N SER A 6 14.93 17.03 16.19
CA SER A 6 15.27 15.64 16.49
C SER A 6 14.30 15.04 17.49
N PHE A 7 13.92 15.77 18.52
CA PHE A 7 12.90 15.34 19.48
C PHE A 7 11.53 15.12 18.80
N PHE A 8 11.10 16.08 17.98
CA PHE A 8 9.84 15.95 17.22
C PHE A 8 9.86 14.73 16.29
N MET A 9 10.96 14.53 15.56
CA MET A 9 11.11 13.37 14.67
C MET A 9 11.03 12.05 15.45
N THR A 10 11.75 11.95 16.57
CA THR A 10 11.76 10.75 17.41
C THR A 10 10.37 10.46 17.97
N LEU A 11 9.70 11.46 18.55
CA LEU A 11 8.35 11.32 19.11
C LEU A 11 7.35 10.89 18.02
N SER A 12 7.45 11.52 16.86
CA SER A 12 6.61 11.19 15.69
C SER A 12 6.78 9.74 15.24
N THR A 13 8.03 9.25 15.15
CA THR A 13 8.34 7.87 14.79
C THR A 13 7.89 6.87 15.85
N LEU A 14 8.02 7.22 17.14
CA LEU A 14 7.53 6.38 18.23
C LEU A 14 6.02 6.18 18.16
N ILE A 15 5.25 7.23 17.84
CA ILE A 15 3.79 7.11 17.68
C ILE A 15 3.46 6.13 16.54
N ASP A 16 4.14 6.23 15.40
CA ASP A 16 3.92 5.31 14.27
C ASP A 16 4.27 3.87 14.66
N LEU A 17 5.38 3.68 15.38
CA LEU A 17 5.79 2.36 15.86
C LEU A 17 4.76 1.76 16.81
N VAL A 18 4.18 2.55 17.72
CA VAL A 18 3.12 2.08 18.63
C VAL A 18 1.90 1.61 17.84
N VAL A 19 1.48 2.36 16.80
CA VAL A 19 0.35 1.96 15.93
C VAL A 19 0.64 0.63 15.23
N ILE A 20 1.84 0.46 14.70
CA ILE A 20 2.26 -0.76 14.00
C ILE A 20 2.34 -1.95 14.97
N CYS A 21 2.95 -1.76 16.15
CA CYS A 21 3.00 -2.78 17.19
C CYS A 21 1.60 -3.22 17.62
N TRP A 22 0.70 -2.26 17.80
CA TRP A 22 -0.69 -2.54 18.17
C TRP A 22 -1.40 -3.34 17.06
N LEU A 23 -1.23 -2.97 15.77
CA LEU A 23 -1.81 -3.68 14.64
C LEU A 23 -1.31 -5.13 14.58
N PHE A 24 0.00 -5.33 14.62
CA PHE A 24 0.59 -6.67 14.52
C PHE A 24 0.24 -7.55 15.72
N ARG A 25 0.23 -6.97 16.93
CA ARG A 25 -0.19 -7.71 18.13
C ARG A 25 -1.63 -8.17 18.06
N ARG A 26 -2.49 -7.40 17.41
CA ARG A 26 -3.92 -7.69 17.27
C ARG A 26 -4.23 -8.71 16.19
N TYR A 27 -3.50 -8.67 15.06
CA TYR A 27 -3.87 -9.42 13.86
C TYR A 27 -2.85 -10.47 13.42
N SER A 28 -1.66 -10.48 13.96
CA SER A 28 -0.63 -11.49 13.64
C SER A 28 -0.43 -12.47 14.78
N SER A 29 -0.47 -13.75 14.48
CA SER A 29 -0.12 -14.82 15.44
C SER A 29 1.39 -14.87 15.70
N PHE A 30 2.21 -14.35 14.79
CA PHE A 30 3.67 -14.32 14.87
C PHE A 30 4.18 -12.88 14.99
N PHE A 31 3.82 -12.21 16.09
CA PHE A 31 4.12 -10.82 16.34
C PHE A 31 5.61 -10.46 16.09
N MET A 32 6.53 -11.20 16.71
CA MET A 32 7.97 -10.95 16.61
C MET A 32 8.48 -11.08 15.17
N LEU A 33 8.01 -12.08 14.43
CA LEU A 33 8.37 -12.27 13.03
C LEU A 33 7.82 -11.14 12.17
N SER A 34 6.59 -10.69 12.42
CA SER A 34 5.98 -9.55 11.69
C SER A 34 6.75 -8.27 11.94
N MET A 35 7.19 -8.00 13.17
CA MET A 35 8.02 -6.85 13.53
C MET A 35 9.39 -6.93 12.87
N LEU A 36 10.04 -8.11 12.88
CA LEU A 36 11.35 -8.31 12.23
C LEU A 36 11.26 -8.03 10.72
N ILE A 37 10.25 -8.57 10.04
CA ILE A 37 10.02 -8.32 8.61
C ILE A 37 9.73 -6.84 8.36
N TYR A 38 8.92 -6.20 9.21
CA TYR A 38 8.64 -4.79 9.10
C TYR A 38 9.92 -3.95 9.20
N PHE A 39 10.75 -4.20 10.21
CA PHE A 39 12.03 -3.49 10.36
C PHE A 39 12.98 -3.74 9.21
N ALA A 40 13.09 -4.98 8.72
CA ALA A 40 13.96 -5.31 7.61
C ALA A 40 13.58 -4.60 6.30
N LEU A 41 12.28 -4.39 6.06
CA LEU A 41 11.76 -3.81 4.82
C LEU A 41 11.54 -2.29 4.89
N PHE A 42 11.33 -1.71 6.08
CA PHE A 42 10.85 -0.34 6.24
C PHE A 42 11.79 0.57 7.04
N LEU A 43 12.95 0.10 7.48
CA LEU A 43 13.92 0.95 8.18
C LEU A 43 14.34 2.18 7.37
N ASP A 44 14.47 2.05 6.06
CA ASP A 44 14.81 3.16 5.16
C ASP A 44 13.65 4.15 4.93
N SER A 45 12.40 3.76 5.22
CA SER A 45 11.22 4.59 4.99
C SER A 45 11.00 5.66 6.06
N VAL A 46 11.80 5.70 7.11
CA VAL A 46 11.77 6.74 8.18
C VAL A 46 11.92 8.16 7.60
N ASN A 47 12.58 8.30 6.45
CA ASN A 47 12.76 9.57 5.77
C ASN A 47 11.47 10.17 5.17
N VAL A 48 10.37 9.42 5.12
CA VAL A 48 9.09 9.86 4.52
C VAL A 48 8.02 10.03 5.60
N MET A 49 8.33 10.86 6.61
CA MET A 49 7.49 11.07 7.82
C MET A 49 6.02 11.34 7.52
N ARG A 50 5.71 12.19 6.53
CA ARG A 50 4.32 12.54 6.18
C ARG A 50 3.55 11.34 5.65
N ASN A 51 4.20 10.53 4.83
CA ASN A 51 3.61 9.32 4.28
C ASN A 51 3.37 8.28 5.38
N MET A 52 4.32 8.13 6.31
CA MET A 52 4.16 7.21 7.44
C MET A 52 2.98 7.59 8.34
N LYS A 53 2.72 8.89 8.59
CA LYS A 53 1.52 9.34 9.30
C LYS A 53 0.24 8.93 8.58
N SER A 54 0.19 9.16 7.29
CA SER A 54 -0.93 8.75 6.45
C SER A 54 -1.19 7.24 6.52
N ILE A 55 -0.15 6.43 6.43
CA ILE A 55 -0.22 4.96 6.58
C ILE A 55 -0.68 4.57 7.99
N SER A 56 -0.20 5.24 9.03
CA SER A 56 -0.60 4.98 10.42
C SER A 56 -2.10 5.22 10.63
N PHE A 57 -2.67 6.29 10.05
CA PHE A 57 -4.12 6.51 10.08
C PHE A 57 -4.89 5.44 9.32
N PHE A 58 -4.38 4.98 8.18
CA PHE A 58 -4.96 3.83 7.49
C PHE A 58 -4.91 2.57 8.35
N TYR A 59 -3.81 2.27 9.03
CA TYR A 59 -3.71 1.12 9.95
C TYR A 59 -4.71 1.21 11.10
N LEU A 60 -4.88 2.41 11.68
CA LEU A 60 -5.92 2.66 12.69
C LEU A 60 -7.34 2.48 12.16
N SER A 61 -7.54 2.65 10.86
CA SER A 61 -8.86 2.48 10.22
C SER A 61 -9.22 1.01 9.92
N ILE A 62 -8.25 0.08 9.92
CA ILE A 62 -8.46 -1.34 9.59
C ILE A 62 -9.54 -2.02 10.48
N PRO A 63 -9.58 -1.83 11.81
CA PRO A 63 -10.66 -2.41 12.64
C PRO A 63 -12.05 -1.96 12.22
N PHE A 64 -12.21 -0.70 11.82
CA PHE A 64 -13.49 -0.17 11.35
C PHE A 64 -13.85 -0.71 9.98
N LEU A 65 -12.85 -0.95 9.13
CA LEU A 65 -13.03 -1.65 7.86
C LEU A 65 -13.54 -3.07 8.06
N ILE A 66 -12.95 -3.82 9.01
CA ILE A 66 -13.39 -5.18 9.37
C ILE A 66 -14.83 -5.16 9.91
N GLN A 67 -15.18 -4.18 10.75
CA GLN A 67 -16.50 -4.00 11.32
C GLN A 67 -17.53 -3.40 10.35
N ARG A 68 -17.13 -3.03 9.14
CA ARG A 68 -17.97 -2.35 8.14
C ARG A 68 -18.51 -0.99 8.60
N LYS A 69 -17.81 -0.31 9.49
CA LYS A 69 -18.14 1.03 9.95
C LYS A 69 -17.53 2.07 9.03
N ALA A 70 -18.33 2.59 8.08
CA ALA A 70 -17.87 3.51 7.06
C ALA A 70 -17.39 4.85 7.63
N LEU A 71 -18.19 5.47 8.51
CA LEU A 71 -17.89 6.81 9.02
C LEU A 71 -16.52 6.93 9.68
N PRO A 72 -16.16 6.14 10.73
CA PRO A 72 -14.84 6.24 11.34
C PRO A 72 -13.70 5.84 10.39
N TYR A 73 -13.95 4.92 9.46
CA TYR A 73 -12.96 4.57 8.44
C TYR A 73 -12.62 5.79 7.57
N PHE A 74 -13.62 6.46 7.03
CA PHE A 74 -13.41 7.62 6.15
C PHE A 74 -12.85 8.83 6.90
N ILE A 75 -13.26 9.08 8.15
CA ILE A 75 -12.71 10.16 8.97
C ILE A 75 -11.20 9.96 9.18
N LEU A 76 -10.77 8.77 9.59
CA LEU A 76 -9.35 8.48 9.82
C LEU A 76 -8.52 8.64 8.54
N ASN A 77 -9.02 8.15 7.40
CA ASN A 77 -8.32 8.29 6.13
C ASN A 77 -8.34 9.74 5.62
N LEU A 78 -9.36 10.54 5.93
CA LEU A 78 -9.39 11.98 5.63
C LEU A 78 -8.34 12.74 6.45
N ILE A 79 -8.16 12.39 7.74
CA ILE A 79 -7.06 12.93 8.55
C ILE A 79 -5.71 12.53 7.93
N GLY A 80 -5.55 11.26 7.54
CA GLY A 80 -4.35 10.78 6.83
C GLY A 80 -4.07 11.55 5.54
N PHE A 81 -5.12 11.89 4.77
CA PHE A 81 -5.02 12.70 3.56
C PHE A 81 -4.47 14.12 3.84
N GLY A 82 -4.79 14.69 4.98
CA GLY A 82 -4.20 15.96 5.42
C GLY A 82 -2.66 15.91 5.62
N PHE A 83 -2.11 14.73 5.94
CA PHE A 83 -0.66 14.52 6.03
C PHE A 83 -0.02 14.24 4.67
N HIS A 84 -0.65 13.40 3.85
CA HIS A 84 -0.11 13.02 2.54
C HIS A 84 -1.22 12.69 1.54
N THR A 85 -1.16 13.32 0.38
CA THR A 85 -2.20 13.19 -0.67
C THR A 85 -2.37 11.78 -1.22
N SER A 86 -1.33 10.93 -1.16
CA SER A 86 -1.43 9.52 -1.58
C SER A 86 -2.47 8.71 -0.79
N SER A 87 -2.91 9.18 0.38
CA SER A 87 -4.00 8.55 1.16
C SER A 87 -5.32 8.47 0.40
N ILE A 88 -5.49 9.23 -0.67
CA ILE A 88 -6.69 9.14 -1.51
C ILE A 88 -6.93 7.72 -2.00
N VAL A 89 -5.86 6.94 -2.17
CA VAL A 89 -5.92 5.53 -2.58
C VAL A 89 -6.62 4.65 -1.55
N TYR A 90 -6.63 5.03 -0.27
CA TYR A 90 -7.27 4.24 0.79
C TYR A 90 -8.80 4.33 0.76
N PHE A 91 -9.38 5.39 0.19
CA PHE A 91 -10.84 5.56 0.14
C PHE A 91 -11.55 4.43 -0.64
N PRO A 92 -11.16 4.10 -1.89
CA PRO A 92 -11.77 3.01 -2.62
C PRO A 92 -11.52 1.62 -2.00
N LEU A 93 -10.47 1.45 -1.19
CA LEU A 93 -10.17 0.18 -0.54
C LEU A 93 -11.28 -0.29 0.41
N TYR A 94 -12.09 0.62 0.97
CA TYR A 94 -13.26 0.27 1.78
C TYR A 94 -14.23 -0.66 1.04
N PHE A 95 -14.43 -0.44 -0.25
CA PHE A 95 -15.36 -1.21 -1.07
C PHE A 95 -14.76 -2.50 -1.62
N ILE A 96 -13.44 -2.54 -1.78
CA ILE A 96 -12.70 -3.62 -2.44
C ILE A 96 -12.23 -4.67 -1.44
N LEU A 97 -11.58 -4.27 -0.34
CA LEU A 97 -10.83 -5.17 0.53
C LEU A 97 -11.68 -6.21 1.25
N THR A 98 -12.94 -5.91 1.50
CA THR A 98 -13.83 -6.77 2.30
C THR A 98 -14.65 -7.74 1.46
N LYS A 99 -14.56 -7.66 0.13
CA LYS A 99 -15.27 -8.58 -0.78
C LYS A 99 -14.44 -9.83 -1.03
N LYS A 100 -15.10 -10.97 -1.07
CA LYS A 100 -14.47 -12.23 -1.51
C LYS A 100 -14.64 -12.34 -3.01
N TYR A 101 -13.55 -12.29 -3.72
CA TYR A 101 -13.53 -12.46 -5.18
C TYR A 101 -13.19 -13.92 -5.52
N HIS A 102 -13.59 -14.34 -6.71
CA HIS A 102 -13.24 -15.67 -7.22
C HIS A 102 -11.74 -15.72 -7.58
N LYS A 103 -11.08 -16.85 -7.36
CA LYS A 103 -9.64 -16.99 -7.60
C LYS A 103 -9.20 -16.61 -9.02
N TYR A 104 -10.04 -16.84 -10.02
CA TYR A 104 -9.73 -16.47 -11.41
C TYR A 104 -9.66 -14.95 -11.63
N VAL A 105 -10.32 -14.14 -10.81
CA VAL A 105 -10.21 -12.67 -10.86
C VAL A 105 -8.78 -12.25 -10.48
N TYR A 106 -8.24 -12.84 -9.42
CA TYR A 106 -6.86 -12.55 -9.01
C TYR A 106 -5.84 -13.03 -10.04
N TRP A 107 -6.04 -14.22 -10.62
CA TRP A 107 -5.20 -14.69 -11.71
C TRP A 107 -5.26 -13.76 -12.93
N GLY A 108 -6.45 -13.32 -13.33
CA GLY A 108 -6.63 -12.38 -14.43
C GLY A 108 -5.89 -11.06 -14.20
N ILE A 109 -6.09 -10.44 -13.03
CA ILE A 109 -5.40 -9.20 -12.65
C ILE A 109 -3.87 -9.40 -12.63
N PHE A 110 -3.40 -10.51 -12.06
CA PHE A 110 -1.97 -10.83 -11.99
C PHE A 110 -1.36 -11.01 -13.37
N LEU A 111 -1.99 -11.75 -14.26
CA LEU A 111 -1.49 -11.99 -15.63
C LEU A 111 -1.51 -10.70 -16.46
N VAL A 112 -2.60 -9.93 -16.40
CA VAL A 112 -2.71 -8.64 -17.10
C VAL A 112 -1.64 -7.65 -16.59
N GLY A 113 -1.46 -7.55 -15.27
CA GLY A 113 -0.44 -6.68 -14.68
C GLY A 113 0.98 -7.05 -15.14
N ASN A 114 1.32 -8.34 -15.10
CA ASN A 114 2.62 -8.79 -15.58
C ASN A 114 2.80 -8.60 -17.09
N PHE A 115 1.76 -8.84 -17.88
CA PHE A 115 1.79 -8.58 -19.32
C PHE A 115 2.06 -7.09 -19.60
N MET A 116 1.39 -6.19 -18.90
CA MET A 116 1.60 -4.74 -19.06
C MET A 116 3.05 -4.34 -18.72
N VAL A 117 3.61 -4.85 -17.62
CA VAL A 117 5.00 -4.58 -17.23
C VAL A 117 5.98 -5.09 -18.28
N LEU A 118 5.82 -6.33 -18.72
CA LEU A 118 6.73 -6.94 -19.71
C LEU A 118 6.60 -6.32 -21.11
N SER A 119 5.40 -5.83 -21.46
CA SER A 119 5.15 -5.13 -22.73
C SER A 119 5.49 -3.66 -22.68
N HIS A 120 6.02 -3.14 -21.56
CA HIS A 120 6.29 -1.70 -21.34
C HIS A 120 5.09 -0.79 -21.64
N ILE A 121 3.86 -1.29 -21.43
CA ILE A 121 2.63 -0.54 -21.66
C ILE A 121 2.34 0.36 -20.44
N ASN A 122 2.58 1.65 -20.58
CA ASN A 122 2.39 2.66 -19.53
C ASN A 122 0.95 3.23 -19.51
N LEU A 123 -0.09 2.36 -19.56
CA LEU A 123 -1.49 2.83 -19.51
C LEU A 123 -1.79 3.61 -18.22
N PHE A 124 -1.21 3.18 -17.12
CA PHE A 124 -1.44 3.80 -15.82
C PHE A 124 -0.84 5.20 -15.74
N SER A 125 0.34 5.41 -16.33
CA SER A 125 0.98 6.73 -16.43
C SER A 125 0.10 7.72 -17.21
N ASN A 126 -0.43 7.30 -18.34
CA ASN A 126 -1.30 8.13 -19.15
C ASN A 126 -2.61 8.48 -18.44
N LEU A 127 -3.23 7.52 -17.74
CA LEU A 127 -4.43 7.76 -16.94
C LEU A 127 -4.17 8.70 -15.77
N LEU A 128 -3.01 8.57 -15.08
CA LEU A 128 -2.63 9.47 -14.00
C LEU A 128 -2.38 10.89 -14.49
N ILE A 129 -1.69 11.07 -15.62
CA ILE A 129 -1.46 12.38 -16.22
C ILE A 129 -2.79 13.01 -16.64
N GLN A 130 -3.68 12.25 -17.29
CA GLN A 130 -5.01 12.73 -17.66
C GLN A 130 -5.84 13.11 -16.41
N GLY A 131 -5.85 12.28 -15.37
CA GLY A 131 -6.52 12.62 -14.11
C GLY A 131 -5.93 13.85 -13.43
N ALA A 132 -4.61 13.97 -13.41
CA ALA A 132 -3.90 15.13 -12.87
C ALA A 132 -4.15 16.40 -13.68
N SER A 133 -4.29 16.29 -15.00
CA SER A 133 -4.61 17.43 -15.88
C SER A 133 -6.00 18.01 -15.63
N MET A 134 -6.97 17.18 -15.21
CA MET A 134 -8.31 17.63 -14.81
C MET A 134 -8.29 18.45 -13.52
N ILE A 135 -7.36 18.19 -12.62
CA ILE A 135 -7.21 18.89 -11.35
C ILE A 135 -6.32 20.14 -11.55
N GLY A 136 -5.34 20.04 -12.46
CA GLY A 136 -4.43 21.13 -12.83
C GLY A 136 -3.38 21.51 -11.77
N GLY A 137 -2.65 22.59 -12.01
CA GLY A 137 -1.75 23.21 -11.04
C GLY A 137 -0.63 22.31 -10.54
N ARG A 138 -0.42 22.32 -9.22
CA ARG A 138 0.66 21.60 -8.53
C ARG A 138 0.55 20.07 -8.64
N VAL A 139 -0.68 19.55 -8.80
CA VAL A 139 -0.92 18.11 -8.94
C VAL A 139 -0.37 17.61 -10.27
N LEU A 140 -0.64 18.33 -11.35
CA LEU A 140 -0.14 18.01 -12.69
C LEU A 140 1.40 18.06 -12.72
N SER A 141 2.01 19.17 -12.27
CA SER A 141 3.47 19.30 -12.28
C SER A 141 4.18 18.25 -11.43
N SER A 142 3.63 17.91 -10.26
CA SER A 142 4.18 16.83 -9.44
C SER A 142 4.05 15.47 -10.11
N THR A 143 2.91 15.21 -10.76
CA THR A 143 2.69 13.93 -11.47
C THR A 143 3.63 13.79 -12.66
N GLU A 144 3.80 14.85 -13.44
CA GLU A 144 4.74 14.89 -14.57
C GLU A 144 6.20 14.72 -14.07
N GLU A 145 6.58 15.39 -12.99
CA GLU A 145 7.92 15.25 -12.41
C GLU A 145 8.18 13.81 -11.92
N TYR A 146 7.20 13.19 -11.27
CA TYR A 146 7.29 11.79 -10.89
C TYR A 146 7.38 10.86 -12.10
N MET A 147 6.71 11.14 -13.19
CA MET A 147 6.72 10.33 -14.41
C MET A 147 7.98 10.53 -15.27
N VAL A 148 8.49 11.75 -15.33
CA VAL A 148 9.69 12.09 -16.12
C VAL A 148 10.98 11.76 -15.37
N LYS A 149 11.04 12.04 -14.07
CA LYS A 149 12.19 11.67 -13.20
C LYS A 149 12.11 10.25 -12.69
N SER A 150 10.99 9.57 -12.91
CA SER A 150 10.86 8.26 -12.35
C SER A 150 11.90 7.37 -12.99
N MET A 151 12.65 6.77 -12.14
CA MET A 151 13.44 5.58 -12.31
C MET A 151 12.78 4.51 -13.20
N PHE A 152 11.55 4.71 -13.64
CA PHE A 152 10.79 3.82 -14.52
C PHE A 152 11.37 3.75 -15.94
N ASN A 153 12.00 4.80 -16.43
CA ASN A 153 12.60 4.79 -17.76
C ASN A 153 13.91 3.98 -17.85
N ASN A 154 14.54 3.65 -16.72
CA ASN A 154 15.83 2.94 -16.67
C ASN A 154 15.77 1.54 -16.06
N TYR A 155 14.58 1.04 -15.69
CA TYR A 155 14.47 -0.32 -15.19
C TYR A 155 14.49 -1.32 -16.35
N SER A 156 15.47 -2.21 -16.35
CA SER A 156 15.35 -3.48 -17.05
C SER A 156 14.02 -4.13 -16.63
N ALA A 157 13.21 -4.58 -17.59
CA ALA A 157 11.89 -5.18 -17.33
C ALA A 157 11.93 -6.29 -16.27
N VAL A 158 13.09 -6.88 -16.04
CA VAL A 158 13.33 -7.96 -15.07
C VAL A 158 14.37 -7.51 -14.06
N SER A 159 13.91 -6.86 -12.98
CA SER A 159 14.72 -6.58 -11.79
C SER A 159 14.54 -7.67 -10.72
N ILE A 160 15.48 -7.77 -9.77
CA ILE A 160 15.36 -8.69 -8.62
C ILE A 160 14.06 -8.42 -7.86
N GLY A 161 13.70 -7.14 -7.68
CA GLY A 161 12.43 -6.75 -7.04
C GLY A 161 11.18 -7.15 -7.84
N TYR A 162 11.26 -7.24 -9.18
CA TYR A 162 10.19 -7.78 -9.99
C TYR A 162 10.05 -9.29 -9.79
N LEU A 163 11.16 -10.03 -9.76
CA LEU A 163 11.15 -11.49 -9.52
C LEU A 163 10.59 -11.82 -8.14
N GLU A 164 10.98 -11.07 -7.10
CA GLU A 164 10.42 -11.20 -5.75
C GLU A 164 8.89 -11.05 -5.76
N ARG A 165 8.38 -10.02 -6.43
CA ARG A 165 6.93 -9.76 -6.55
C ARG A 165 6.20 -10.85 -7.33
N MET A 166 6.81 -11.33 -8.40
CA MET A 166 6.29 -12.46 -9.17
C MET A 166 6.16 -13.71 -8.31
N CYS A 167 7.24 -14.09 -7.61
CA CYS A 167 7.23 -15.25 -6.72
C CYS A 167 6.19 -15.10 -5.61
N SER A 168 6.13 -13.94 -4.96
CA SER A 168 5.15 -13.65 -3.90
C SER A 168 3.72 -13.71 -4.41
N GLY A 169 3.45 -13.16 -5.60
CA GLY A 169 2.14 -13.21 -6.25
C GLY A 169 1.72 -14.64 -6.58
N ILE A 170 2.60 -15.43 -7.17
CA ILE A 170 2.34 -16.85 -7.50
C ILE A 170 2.05 -17.63 -6.21
N LEU A 171 2.87 -17.47 -5.17
CA LEU A 171 2.65 -18.13 -3.88
C LEU A 171 1.27 -17.78 -3.29
N LEU A 172 0.90 -16.51 -3.30
CA LEU A 172 -0.43 -16.10 -2.83
C LEU A 172 -1.56 -16.76 -3.62
N LEU A 173 -1.43 -16.81 -4.95
CA LEU A 173 -2.45 -17.40 -5.82
C LEU A 173 -2.56 -18.92 -5.62
N LEU A 174 -1.44 -19.62 -5.43
CA LEU A 174 -1.42 -21.06 -5.15
C LEU A 174 -2.04 -21.38 -3.79
N PHE A 175 -1.79 -20.56 -2.77
CA PHE A 175 -2.31 -20.76 -1.42
C PHE A 175 -3.65 -20.07 -1.16
N TYR A 176 -4.31 -19.51 -2.18
CA TYR A 176 -5.57 -18.77 -2.07
C TYR A 176 -6.62 -19.50 -1.23
N ASP A 177 -6.92 -20.76 -1.57
CA ASP A 177 -7.97 -21.54 -0.89
C ASP A 177 -7.60 -21.82 0.58
N LYS A 178 -6.34 -22.15 0.87
CA LYS A 178 -5.84 -22.36 2.23
C LYS A 178 -5.89 -21.09 3.07
N LEU A 179 -5.45 -19.96 2.51
CA LEU A 179 -5.46 -18.67 3.22
C LEU A 179 -6.89 -18.21 3.52
N ASN A 180 -7.82 -18.33 2.58
CA ASN A 180 -9.21 -17.97 2.82
C ASN A 180 -9.93 -18.90 3.81
N ALA A 181 -9.48 -20.14 3.99
CA ALA A 181 -10.01 -21.04 4.98
C ALA A 181 -9.62 -20.68 6.42
N LEU A 182 -8.54 -19.88 6.61
CA LEU A 182 -8.07 -19.49 7.94
C LEU A 182 -8.98 -18.48 8.67
N GLY A 183 -9.92 -17.85 7.96
CA GLY A 183 -10.91 -16.99 8.58
C GLY A 183 -11.27 -15.75 7.78
N LYS A 184 -12.36 -15.10 8.20
CA LYS A 184 -12.94 -13.93 7.49
C LYS A 184 -11.98 -12.75 7.36
N ASN A 185 -11.10 -12.53 8.35
CA ASN A 185 -10.12 -11.43 8.30
C ASN A 185 -9.01 -11.70 7.29
N MET A 186 -8.71 -12.97 6.99
CA MET A 186 -7.68 -13.32 6.01
C MET A 186 -8.03 -12.86 4.61
N THR A 187 -9.31 -12.87 4.23
CA THR A 187 -9.75 -12.31 2.94
C THR A 187 -9.38 -10.84 2.79
N LEU A 188 -9.55 -10.05 3.86
CA LEU A 188 -9.17 -8.63 3.84
C LEU A 188 -7.65 -8.46 3.69
N PHE A 189 -6.86 -9.17 4.49
CA PHE A 189 -5.39 -9.08 4.42
C PHE A 189 -4.86 -9.62 3.09
N TYR A 190 -5.47 -10.68 2.55
CA TYR A 190 -5.16 -11.19 1.23
C TYR A 190 -5.40 -10.14 0.14
N ASN A 191 -6.58 -9.50 0.15
CA ASN A 191 -6.92 -8.44 -0.80
C ASN A 191 -5.99 -7.23 -0.64
N LEU A 192 -5.69 -6.84 0.59
CA LEU A 192 -4.78 -5.74 0.87
C LEU A 192 -3.38 -6.01 0.32
N PHE A 193 -2.83 -7.20 0.59
CA PHE A 193 -1.52 -7.59 0.09
C PHE A 193 -1.52 -7.65 -1.45
N PHE A 194 -2.58 -8.19 -2.04
CA PHE A 194 -2.71 -8.29 -3.49
C PHE A 194 -2.81 -6.90 -4.15
N CYS A 195 -3.56 -5.97 -3.57
CA CYS A 195 -3.60 -4.58 -4.02
C CYS A 195 -2.23 -3.90 -3.90
N MET A 196 -1.52 -4.11 -2.79
CA MET A 196 -0.18 -3.55 -2.59
C MET A 196 0.83 -4.10 -3.60
N LEU A 197 0.77 -5.41 -3.88
CA LEU A 197 1.60 -6.06 -4.87
C LEU A 197 1.32 -5.48 -6.26
N PHE A 198 0.06 -5.30 -6.62
CA PHE A 198 -0.36 -4.70 -7.87
C PHE A 198 0.11 -3.26 -8.00
N CYS A 199 -0.08 -2.42 -6.97
CA CYS A 199 0.40 -1.02 -6.97
C CYS A 199 1.94 -0.90 -7.08
N ARG A 200 2.69 -1.91 -6.69
CA ARG A 200 4.15 -1.95 -6.84
C ARG A 200 4.62 -2.53 -8.17
N LEU A 201 3.75 -3.17 -8.92
CA LEU A 201 4.06 -3.66 -10.27
C LEU A 201 3.99 -2.52 -11.32
N PHE A 202 3.23 -1.48 -11.04
CA PHE A 202 3.07 -0.26 -11.84
C PHE A 202 3.74 0.93 -11.15
#